data_4506a3dbb5edb6392cf394cd96637b1f
#
_entry.id   4506a3dbb5edb6392cf394cd96637b1f
#
_cell.length_a   1.000
_cell.length_b   1.000
_cell.length_c   1.000
_cell.angle_alpha   90.00
_cell.angle_beta   90.00
_cell.angle_gamma   90.00
#
_symmetry.space_group_name_H-M   'P 1'
#
loop_
_entity.id
_entity.type
_entity.pdbx_description
1 polymer ?
#
loop_
_entity_poly.entity_id
_entity_poly.type
_entity_poly.pdbx_seq_one_letter_code
_entity_poly.pdbx_strand_id
1 'polypeptide(L)'
;MAIFADLNKTSDNNHYQIIQKQMKNIRLIAILVLLAIFGTTTSAQEGKTLKRKVAIGRFSNETQYGKGIFYDRENDPMRKQAMDILSSKLAASGKFILLERDDLDVLVKESGSDMKKIGADYIILGSITQFGRKTEGDERIFSTTKTQTVEAAVNVRLVDAATGLIIYSDEAKGQAETSSKTTLGLGGTAGFDATLSDKAISAALTQLVENIINKCMDKPWRGYVLTVDDGNYVISGGATQGITPGSKFGLFKKGKMVNNPQTGATVELPGKRMGQITVNSNYGDTPETEISFATYEGEAIDIDHLELYYLMEE
;
A
#
# COMPACT_ATOMS: atom_id res chain seq x y z
N MET A 1 -59.00 68.35 0.78
CA MET A 1 -57.52 68.06 0.80
C MET A 1 -57.09 66.92 1.70
N ALA A 2 -57.95 66.27 2.45
CA ALA A 2 -57.61 65.15 3.36
C ALA A 2 -57.71 63.73 2.78
N ILE A 3 -58.48 63.55 1.69
CA ILE A 3 -58.75 62.25 1.06
C ILE A 3 -57.54 61.71 0.25
N PHE A 4 -56.70 62.61 -0.32
CA PHE A 4 -55.50 62.22 -1.11
C PHE A 4 -54.30 61.80 -0.27
N ALA A 5 -54.23 62.22 1.01
CA ALA A 5 -53.15 61.87 1.90
C ALA A 5 -53.29 60.43 2.45
N ASP A 6 -54.52 59.92 2.53
CA ASP A 6 -54.81 58.59 3.09
C ASP A 6 -54.58 57.46 2.05
N LEU A 7 -54.83 57.76 0.76
CA LEU A 7 -54.61 56.82 -0.33
C LEU A 7 -53.11 56.54 -0.59
N ASN A 8 -52.24 57.53 -0.39
CA ASN A 8 -50.81 57.34 -0.56
C ASN A 8 -50.19 56.52 0.62
N LYS A 9 -50.72 56.70 1.83
CA LYS A 9 -50.23 55.98 3.01
C LYS A 9 -50.59 54.49 3.02
N THR A 10 -51.76 54.16 2.42
CA THR A 10 -52.18 52.77 2.22
C THR A 10 -51.46 52.06 1.09
N SER A 11 -51.07 52.78 0.01
CA SER A 11 -50.28 52.27 -1.08
C SER A 11 -48.85 51.94 -0.64
N ASP A 12 -48.20 52.84 0.10
CA ASP A 12 -46.87 52.64 0.63
C ASP A 12 -46.77 51.47 1.64
N ASN A 13 -47.78 51.32 2.48
CA ASN A 13 -47.82 50.21 3.44
C ASN A 13 -48.02 48.84 2.77
N ASN A 14 -48.82 48.78 1.72
CA ASN A 14 -48.97 47.55 0.92
C ASN A 14 -47.69 47.18 0.16
N HIS A 15 -47.00 48.16 -0.39
CA HIS A 15 -45.76 47.95 -1.08
C HIS A 15 -44.65 47.46 -0.10
N TYR A 16 -44.60 48.03 1.09
CA TYR A 16 -43.67 47.60 2.15
C TYR A 16 -43.94 46.16 2.62
N GLN A 17 -45.21 45.78 2.78
CA GLN A 17 -45.58 44.41 3.16
C GLN A 17 -45.25 43.36 2.06
N ILE A 18 -45.39 43.74 0.79
CA ILE A 18 -45.03 42.86 -0.32
C ILE A 18 -43.52 42.65 -0.37
N ILE A 19 -42.72 43.70 -0.20
CA ILE A 19 -41.24 43.63 -0.17
C ILE A 19 -40.78 42.79 1.02
N GLN A 20 -41.33 42.95 2.22
CA GLN A 20 -41.01 42.17 3.41
C GLN A 20 -41.33 40.68 3.23
N LYS A 21 -42.43 40.36 2.56
CA LYS A 21 -42.86 39.00 2.23
C LYS A 21 -41.93 38.35 1.22
N GLN A 22 -41.52 39.13 0.18
CA GLN A 22 -40.53 38.66 -0.81
C GLN A 22 -39.13 38.42 -0.17
N MET A 23 -38.66 39.33 0.66
CA MET A 23 -37.37 39.17 1.37
C MET A 23 -37.38 37.97 2.32
N LYS A 24 -38.54 37.69 2.96
CA LYS A 24 -38.68 36.51 3.85
C LYS A 24 -38.64 35.21 3.04
N ASN A 25 -39.26 35.18 1.88
CA ASN A 25 -39.21 34.03 0.94
C ASN A 25 -37.80 33.81 0.37
N ILE A 26 -37.09 34.89 -0.01
CA ILE A 26 -35.70 34.80 -0.50
C ILE A 26 -34.76 34.29 0.58
N ARG A 27 -34.93 34.74 1.85
CA ARG A 27 -34.15 34.21 2.98
C ARG A 27 -34.44 32.74 3.24
N LEU A 28 -35.72 32.30 3.11
CA LEU A 28 -36.10 30.91 3.27
C LEU A 28 -35.49 30.02 2.18
N ILE A 29 -35.52 30.50 0.92
CA ILE A 29 -34.91 29.80 -0.22
C ILE A 29 -33.39 29.75 -0.07
N ALA A 30 -32.75 30.84 0.38
CA ALA A 30 -31.30 30.87 0.62
C ALA A 30 -30.90 29.89 1.72
N ILE A 31 -31.67 29.75 2.79
CA ILE A 31 -31.44 28.78 3.86
C ILE A 31 -31.64 27.34 3.37
N LEU A 32 -32.66 27.08 2.54
CA LEU A 32 -32.89 25.77 1.93
C LEU A 32 -31.77 25.38 0.94
N VAL A 33 -31.27 26.32 0.16
CA VAL A 33 -30.13 26.09 -0.74
C VAL A 33 -28.84 25.86 0.05
N LEU A 34 -28.62 26.59 1.15
CA LEU A 34 -27.49 26.38 2.04
C LEU A 34 -27.53 24.99 2.70
N LEU A 35 -28.71 24.55 3.17
CA LEU A 35 -28.92 23.21 3.73
C LEU A 35 -28.73 22.09 2.68
N ALA A 36 -29.10 22.32 1.42
CA ALA A 36 -28.87 21.37 0.34
C ALA A 36 -27.39 21.22 -0.03
N ILE A 37 -26.57 22.27 0.12
CA ILE A 37 -25.12 22.24 -0.14
C ILE A 37 -24.39 21.52 1.00
N PHE A 38 -24.87 21.61 2.26
CA PHE A 38 -24.27 20.90 3.40
C PHE A 38 -24.74 19.43 3.53
N GLY A 39 -25.77 19.02 2.77
CA GLY A 39 -26.39 17.69 2.88
C GLY A 39 -25.74 16.59 2.02
N THR A 40 -24.71 16.89 1.22
CA THR A 40 -24.03 15.89 0.37
C THR A 40 -22.51 15.79 0.63
N THR A 41 -22.11 15.77 1.88
CA THR A 41 -20.89 15.06 2.21
C THR A 41 -21.22 13.56 2.24
N THR A 42 -21.46 12.97 1.08
CA THR A 42 -21.11 11.56 0.89
C THR A 42 -19.61 11.51 1.14
N SER A 43 -19.21 11.17 2.36
CA SER A 43 -17.92 10.54 2.58
C SER A 43 -17.95 9.33 1.65
N ALA A 44 -17.35 9.47 0.47
CA ALA A 44 -16.80 8.33 -0.22
C ALA A 44 -15.85 7.76 0.82
N GLN A 45 -16.27 6.73 1.52
CA GLN A 45 -15.42 5.87 2.32
C GLN A 45 -14.48 5.31 1.24
N GLU A 46 -13.30 5.94 1.06
CA GLU A 46 -12.22 5.33 0.31
C GLU A 46 -12.12 3.94 0.89
N GLY A 47 -12.52 2.94 0.11
CA GLY A 47 -12.54 1.56 0.55
C GLY A 47 -11.15 1.26 1.07
N LYS A 48 -11.04 1.12 2.39
CA LYS A 48 -9.77 0.89 3.07
C LYS A 48 -9.22 -0.40 2.50
N THR A 49 -8.32 -0.27 1.53
CA THR A 49 -7.73 -1.41 0.82
C THR A 49 -7.08 -2.33 1.84
N LEU A 50 -7.48 -3.59 1.86
CA LEU A 50 -6.93 -4.57 2.79
C LEU A 50 -5.45 -4.81 2.49
N LYS A 51 -4.64 -4.79 3.56
CA LYS A 51 -3.20 -4.98 3.44
C LYS A 51 -2.87 -6.41 3.02
N ARG A 52 -1.89 -6.53 2.12
CA ARG A 52 -1.31 -7.82 1.72
C ARG A 52 -0.12 -8.15 2.61
N LYS A 53 0.09 -9.44 2.89
CA LYS A 53 1.26 -9.93 3.63
C LYS A 53 2.40 -10.14 2.64
N VAL A 54 3.48 -9.35 2.78
CA VAL A 54 4.60 -9.36 1.84
C VAL A 54 5.88 -9.63 2.59
N ALA A 55 6.68 -10.57 2.11
CA ALA A 55 8.03 -10.82 2.57
C ALA A 55 9.04 -10.31 1.54
N ILE A 56 10.10 -9.66 2.00
CA ILE A 56 11.27 -9.44 1.18
C ILE A 56 12.17 -10.66 1.35
N GLY A 57 12.35 -11.40 0.28
CA GLY A 57 13.22 -12.56 0.25
C GLY A 57 14.65 -12.15 -0.13
N ARG A 58 15.33 -12.98 -0.92
CA ARG A 58 16.70 -12.71 -1.33
C ARG A 58 16.82 -11.40 -2.11
N PHE A 59 17.72 -10.55 -1.65
CA PHE A 59 18.28 -9.44 -2.42
C PHE A 59 19.75 -9.74 -2.72
N SER A 60 20.28 -9.37 -3.88
CA SER A 60 21.67 -9.65 -4.26
C SER A 60 22.33 -8.46 -4.92
N ASN A 61 23.64 -8.38 -4.80
CA ASN A 61 24.47 -7.47 -5.58
C ASN A 61 25.14 -8.28 -6.72
N GLU A 62 24.65 -8.11 -7.94
CA GLU A 62 25.19 -8.80 -9.13
C GLU A 62 26.32 -7.99 -9.80
N THR A 63 26.57 -6.77 -9.33
CA THR A 63 27.65 -5.92 -9.90
C THR A 63 29.03 -6.40 -9.47
N GLN A 64 30.07 -5.92 -10.16
CA GLN A 64 31.47 -6.14 -9.74
C GLN A 64 31.93 -5.09 -8.71
N TYR A 65 31.11 -4.08 -8.45
CA TYR A 65 31.48 -3.00 -7.55
C TYR A 65 31.56 -3.47 -6.10
N GLY A 66 32.65 -3.13 -5.42
CA GLY A 66 32.87 -3.50 -4.02
C GLY A 66 33.30 -4.96 -3.79
N LYS A 67 33.39 -5.78 -4.84
CA LYS A 67 33.84 -7.16 -4.74
C LYS A 67 35.38 -7.21 -4.70
N GLY A 68 35.94 -7.39 -3.52
CA GLY A 68 37.35 -7.65 -3.29
C GLY A 68 37.63 -9.14 -3.01
N ILE A 69 38.90 -9.48 -2.70
CA ILE A 69 39.36 -10.86 -2.42
C ILE A 69 38.61 -11.47 -1.21
N PHE A 70 38.11 -10.64 -0.30
CA PHE A 70 37.38 -11.04 0.90
C PHE A 70 35.88 -10.72 0.80
N TYR A 71 35.31 -10.67 -0.42
CA TYR A 71 33.92 -10.39 -0.62
C TYR A 71 33.03 -11.49 0.00
N ASP A 72 32.16 -11.08 0.92
CA ASP A 72 31.14 -11.93 1.51
C ASP A 72 29.76 -11.55 0.92
N ARG A 73 29.15 -12.50 0.21
CA ARG A 73 27.86 -12.29 -0.45
C ARG A 73 26.71 -12.06 0.55
N GLU A 74 26.78 -12.69 1.73
CA GLU A 74 25.72 -12.59 2.72
C GLU A 74 25.81 -11.26 3.50
N ASN A 75 27.01 -10.74 3.69
CA ASN A 75 27.27 -9.48 4.37
C ASN A 75 27.54 -8.31 3.43
N ASP A 76 27.09 -8.36 2.19
CA ASP A 76 27.23 -7.26 1.24
C ASP A 76 26.47 -6.00 1.71
N PRO A 77 27.14 -4.87 1.98
CA PRO A 77 26.51 -3.67 2.49
C PRO A 77 25.47 -3.06 1.52
N MET A 78 25.73 -3.13 0.21
CA MET A 78 24.80 -2.60 -0.80
C MET A 78 23.52 -3.43 -0.86
N ARG A 79 23.63 -4.75 -0.69
CA ARG A 79 22.48 -5.64 -0.58
C ARG A 79 21.60 -5.24 0.61
N LYS A 80 22.19 -5.14 1.81
CA LYS A 80 21.46 -4.76 3.03
C LYS A 80 20.79 -3.41 2.86
N GLN A 81 21.52 -2.43 2.39
CA GLN A 81 21.03 -1.08 2.15
C GLN A 81 19.85 -1.03 1.18
N ALA A 82 19.92 -1.77 0.07
CA ALA A 82 18.80 -1.83 -0.87
C ALA A 82 17.55 -2.49 -0.25
N MET A 83 17.73 -3.52 0.59
CA MET A 83 16.63 -4.15 1.34
C MET A 83 16.00 -3.17 2.33
N ASP A 84 16.80 -2.45 3.11
CA ASP A 84 16.32 -1.47 4.09
C ASP A 84 15.54 -0.34 3.43
N ILE A 85 16.05 0.18 2.31
CA ILE A 85 15.37 1.22 1.53
C ILE A 85 14.04 0.69 0.98
N LEU A 86 14.01 -0.52 0.42
CA LEU A 86 12.80 -1.15 -0.10
C LEU A 86 11.76 -1.38 1.01
N SER A 87 12.19 -1.96 2.14
CA SER A 87 11.34 -2.19 3.32
C SER A 87 10.72 -0.89 3.82
N SER A 88 11.51 0.17 3.97
CA SER A 88 11.04 1.48 4.43
C SER A 88 10.00 2.08 3.48
N LYS A 89 10.22 1.99 2.17
CA LYS A 89 9.27 2.50 1.17
C LYS A 89 7.96 1.72 1.15
N LEU A 90 8.02 0.40 1.22
CA LEU A 90 6.83 -0.46 1.27
C LEU A 90 6.05 -0.23 2.58
N ALA A 91 6.73 -0.12 3.72
CA ALA A 91 6.11 0.21 5.00
C ALA A 91 5.41 1.58 4.97
N ALA A 92 6.08 2.59 4.42
CA ALA A 92 5.53 3.94 4.29
C ALA A 92 4.27 4.00 3.41
N SER A 93 4.10 3.07 2.47
CA SER A 93 2.90 2.98 1.63
C SER A 93 1.63 2.66 2.44
N GLY A 94 1.77 2.02 3.60
CA GLY A 94 0.66 1.56 4.43
C GLY A 94 -0.20 0.45 3.82
N LYS A 95 0.18 -0.11 2.66
CA LYS A 95 -0.57 -1.13 1.90
C LYS A 95 -0.20 -2.56 2.27
N PHE A 96 0.86 -2.75 3.06
CA PHE A 96 1.43 -4.06 3.36
C PHE A 96 1.57 -4.33 4.85
N ILE A 97 1.47 -5.59 5.21
CA ILE A 97 2.05 -6.18 6.41
C ILE A 97 3.38 -6.79 5.94
N LEU A 98 4.50 -6.13 6.30
CA LEU A 98 5.82 -6.63 5.95
C LEU A 98 6.26 -7.70 6.94
N LEU A 99 6.73 -8.81 6.39
CA LEU A 99 7.23 -9.95 7.16
C LEU A 99 8.74 -10.01 7.07
N GLU A 100 9.40 -9.98 8.22
CA GLU A 100 10.85 -10.14 8.31
C GLU A 100 11.27 -11.58 7.97
N ARG A 101 12.31 -11.72 7.16
CA ARG A 101 12.84 -13.01 6.74
C ARG A 101 14.37 -13.11 6.83
N ASP A 102 15.08 -11.98 6.72
CA ASP A 102 16.55 -11.96 6.71
C ASP A 102 17.11 -12.13 8.12
N ASP A 103 16.53 -11.46 9.12
CA ASP A 103 16.96 -11.50 10.52
C ASP A 103 16.11 -12.45 11.39
N LEU A 104 15.37 -13.37 10.78
CA LEU A 104 14.45 -14.25 11.50
C LEU A 104 15.14 -15.07 12.60
N ASP A 105 16.37 -15.55 12.35
CA ASP A 105 17.14 -16.33 13.34
C ASP A 105 17.53 -15.50 14.57
N VAL A 106 17.78 -14.20 14.39
CA VAL A 106 18.04 -13.27 15.49
C VAL A 106 16.76 -13.06 16.31
N LEU A 107 15.63 -12.84 15.64
CA LEU A 107 14.33 -12.66 16.30
C LEU A 107 13.89 -13.90 17.09
N VAL A 108 14.11 -15.10 16.56
CA VAL A 108 13.83 -16.37 17.26
C VAL A 108 14.66 -16.51 18.54
N LYS A 109 15.93 -16.12 18.48
CA LYS A 109 16.83 -16.16 19.66
C LYS A 109 16.39 -15.17 20.73
N GLU A 110 15.99 -13.97 20.35
CA GLU A 110 15.53 -12.93 21.26
C GLU A 110 14.16 -13.25 21.88
N SER A 111 13.23 -13.80 21.09
CA SER A 111 11.88 -14.12 21.57
C SER A 111 11.83 -15.31 22.52
N GLY A 112 12.86 -16.17 22.51
CA GLY A 112 12.92 -17.38 23.35
C GLY A 112 11.81 -18.39 23.07
N SER A 113 11.09 -18.27 21.96
CA SER A 113 9.96 -19.12 21.58
C SER A 113 10.08 -19.57 20.13
N ASP A 114 9.45 -20.70 19.79
CA ASP A 114 9.25 -21.13 18.42
C ASP A 114 8.32 -20.14 17.70
N MET A 115 8.90 -19.12 17.05
CA MET A 115 8.14 -18.21 16.21
C MET A 115 7.51 -18.98 15.05
N LYS A 116 6.18 -19.08 15.05
CA LYS A 116 5.44 -19.58 13.88
C LYS A 116 5.58 -18.56 12.75
N LYS A 117 6.13 -19.01 11.61
CA LYS A 117 6.25 -18.15 10.43
C LYS A 117 4.86 -17.86 9.86
N ILE A 118 4.49 -16.57 9.81
CA ILE A 118 3.29 -16.14 9.10
C ILE A 118 3.51 -16.37 7.61
N GLY A 119 2.51 -16.94 6.93
CA GLY A 119 2.53 -17.05 5.47
C GLY A 119 2.48 -15.69 4.79
N ALA A 120 3.33 -15.46 3.80
CA ALA A 120 3.24 -14.32 2.93
C ALA A 120 2.27 -14.60 1.77
N ASP A 121 1.59 -13.57 1.28
CA ASP A 121 0.83 -13.64 0.02
C ASP A 121 1.79 -13.52 -1.16
N TYR A 122 2.81 -12.67 -1.00
CA TYR A 122 3.83 -12.39 -2.02
C TYR A 122 5.23 -12.36 -1.43
N ILE A 123 6.20 -12.74 -2.25
CA ILE A 123 7.64 -12.62 -1.94
C ILE A 123 8.26 -11.69 -2.97
N ILE A 124 8.97 -10.65 -2.50
CA ILE A 124 9.75 -9.76 -3.35
C ILE A 124 11.20 -10.25 -3.36
N LEU A 125 11.73 -10.50 -4.53
CA LEU A 125 13.14 -10.81 -4.76
C LEU A 125 13.76 -9.65 -5.51
N GLY A 126 14.99 -9.26 -5.18
CA GLY A 126 15.65 -8.14 -5.83
C GLY A 126 17.12 -8.37 -6.09
N SER A 127 17.67 -7.55 -6.98
CA SER A 127 19.10 -7.48 -7.25
C SER A 127 19.53 -6.10 -7.72
N ILE A 128 20.73 -5.67 -7.33
CA ILE A 128 21.41 -4.54 -7.94
C ILE A 128 22.16 -5.09 -9.14
N THR A 129 21.74 -4.69 -10.34
CA THR A 129 22.26 -5.22 -11.62
C THR A 129 23.37 -4.37 -12.19
N GLN A 130 23.34 -3.04 -11.95
CA GLN A 130 24.35 -2.10 -12.37
C GLN A 130 24.67 -1.12 -11.24
N PHE A 131 25.93 -0.74 -11.14
CA PHE A 131 26.37 0.31 -10.23
C PHE A 131 27.61 0.98 -10.78
N GLY A 132 27.57 2.30 -10.93
CA GLY A 132 28.66 3.10 -11.46
C GLY A 132 28.86 4.39 -10.67
N ARG A 133 30.11 4.81 -10.55
CA ARG A 133 30.51 6.11 -9.96
C ARG A 133 31.35 6.85 -10.98
N LYS A 134 31.05 8.12 -11.19
CA LYS A 134 31.78 9.04 -12.05
C LYS A 134 32.11 10.31 -11.28
N THR A 135 33.31 10.82 -11.50
CA THR A 135 33.72 12.13 -10.98
C THR A 135 34.26 12.93 -12.14
N GLU A 136 33.67 14.09 -12.38
CA GLU A 136 34.09 15.04 -13.42
C GLU A 136 34.57 16.34 -12.78
N GLY A 137 35.63 16.91 -13.32
CA GLY A 137 36.17 18.19 -12.90
C GLY A 137 36.11 19.20 -14.05
N ASP A 138 35.59 20.40 -13.80
CA ASP A 138 35.70 21.57 -14.69
C ASP A 138 36.60 22.60 -14.04
N GLU A 139 37.74 22.83 -14.66
CA GLU A 139 38.73 23.79 -14.18
C GLU A 139 38.64 25.10 -14.96
N ARG A 140 38.44 26.21 -14.25
CA ARG A 140 38.47 27.59 -14.76
C ARG A 140 39.54 28.36 -14.04
N ILE A 141 39.98 29.49 -14.63
CA ILE A 141 41.13 30.31 -14.16
C ILE A 141 41.05 30.59 -12.66
N PHE A 142 39.88 30.74 -12.06
CA PHE A 142 39.71 31.10 -10.65
C PHE A 142 38.78 30.16 -9.87
N SER A 143 38.31 29.07 -10.49
CA SER A 143 37.41 28.11 -9.83
C SER A 143 37.52 26.72 -10.41
N THR A 144 37.42 25.71 -9.55
CA THR A 144 37.30 24.30 -9.92
C THR A 144 35.96 23.80 -9.44
N THR A 145 35.17 23.20 -10.33
CA THR A 145 33.92 22.49 -9.98
C THR A 145 34.16 21.01 -10.11
N LYS A 146 33.84 20.26 -9.07
CA LYS A 146 33.92 18.80 -9.05
C LYS A 146 32.51 18.24 -8.91
N THR A 147 32.06 17.51 -9.92
CA THR A 147 30.74 16.84 -9.95
C THR A 147 30.95 15.34 -9.75
N GLN A 148 30.25 14.78 -8.81
CA GLN A 148 30.21 13.35 -8.53
C GLN A 148 28.83 12.82 -8.89
N THR A 149 28.78 11.79 -9.70
CA THR A 149 27.55 11.13 -10.15
C THR A 149 27.60 9.66 -9.78
N VAL A 150 26.51 9.12 -9.26
CA VAL A 150 26.30 7.70 -9.03
C VAL A 150 25.07 7.25 -9.77
N GLU A 151 25.18 6.14 -10.48
CA GLU A 151 24.09 5.47 -11.16
C GLU A 151 23.94 4.06 -10.60
N ALA A 152 22.69 3.63 -10.38
CA ALA A 152 22.35 2.28 -9.96
C ALA A 152 21.16 1.76 -10.76
N ALA A 153 21.21 0.49 -11.17
CA ALA A 153 20.05 -0.21 -11.70
C ALA A 153 19.65 -1.32 -10.72
N VAL A 154 18.36 -1.40 -10.46
CA VAL A 154 17.78 -2.37 -9.53
C VAL A 154 16.68 -3.14 -10.26
N ASN A 155 16.77 -4.46 -10.23
CA ASN A 155 15.72 -5.36 -10.70
C ASN A 155 14.95 -5.90 -9.52
N VAL A 156 13.62 -6.01 -9.66
CA VAL A 156 12.74 -6.69 -8.70
C VAL A 156 11.86 -7.70 -9.39
N ARG A 157 11.55 -8.77 -8.67
CA ARG A 157 10.59 -9.80 -9.08
C ARG A 157 9.58 -10.02 -7.96
N LEU A 158 8.30 -10.01 -8.30
CA LEU A 158 7.22 -10.35 -7.40
C LEU A 158 6.79 -11.78 -7.66
N VAL A 159 6.83 -12.61 -6.63
CA VAL A 159 6.52 -14.03 -6.68
C VAL A 159 5.26 -14.28 -5.85
N ASP A 160 4.29 -14.96 -6.42
CA ASP A 160 3.13 -15.48 -5.69
C ASP A 160 3.60 -16.59 -4.76
N ALA A 161 3.43 -16.42 -3.45
CA ALA A 161 3.99 -17.34 -2.46
C ALA A 161 3.33 -18.73 -2.47
N ALA A 162 2.06 -18.82 -2.90
CA ALA A 162 1.32 -20.07 -2.95
C ALA A 162 1.74 -20.94 -4.15
N THR A 163 2.07 -20.32 -5.28
CA THR A 163 2.35 -21.03 -6.53
C THR A 163 3.82 -21.04 -6.93
N GLY A 164 4.63 -20.14 -6.36
CA GLY A 164 6.01 -19.91 -6.76
C GLY A 164 6.16 -19.20 -8.13
N LEU A 165 5.07 -18.76 -8.74
CA LEU A 165 5.10 -18.09 -10.04
C LEU A 165 5.59 -16.65 -9.91
N ILE A 166 6.46 -16.23 -10.81
CA ILE A 166 6.83 -14.83 -10.97
C ILE A 166 5.67 -14.14 -11.68
N ILE A 167 4.96 -13.26 -10.96
CA ILE A 167 3.79 -12.54 -11.49
C ILE A 167 4.13 -11.15 -12.01
N TYR A 168 5.32 -10.65 -11.66
CA TYR A 168 5.83 -9.37 -12.13
C TYR A 168 7.36 -9.35 -12.04
N SER A 169 8.01 -8.71 -13.00
CA SER A 169 9.45 -8.41 -12.97
C SER A 169 9.70 -7.09 -13.70
N ASP A 170 10.50 -6.23 -13.09
CA ASP A 170 10.86 -4.94 -13.67
C ASP A 170 12.24 -4.48 -13.21
N GLU A 171 12.87 -3.60 -13.97
CA GLU A 171 14.14 -2.97 -13.67
C GLU A 171 14.02 -1.45 -13.80
N ALA A 172 14.51 -0.72 -12.82
CA ALA A 172 14.59 0.73 -12.88
C ALA A 172 16.02 1.21 -12.63
N LYS A 173 16.34 2.37 -13.21
CA LYS A 173 17.61 3.06 -13.02
C LYS A 173 17.40 4.31 -12.17
N GLY A 174 18.30 4.51 -11.22
CA GLY A 174 18.35 5.72 -10.40
C GLY A 174 19.71 6.39 -10.52
N GLN A 175 19.70 7.71 -10.47
CA GLN A 175 20.89 8.53 -10.51
C GLN A 175 20.87 9.53 -9.36
N ALA A 176 22.03 9.79 -8.79
CA ALA A 176 22.24 10.85 -7.81
C ALA A 176 23.51 11.61 -8.13
N GLU A 177 23.48 12.93 -7.92
CA GLU A 177 24.57 13.82 -8.24
C GLU A 177 24.79 14.81 -7.11
N THR A 178 26.06 15.19 -6.91
CA THR A 178 26.46 16.31 -6.07
C THR A 178 27.59 17.06 -6.73
N SER A 179 27.59 18.39 -6.57
CA SER A 179 28.68 19.23 -7.07
C SER A 179 29.29 20.08 -5.95
N SER A 180 30.60 20.20 -5.93
CA SER A 180 31.35 21.05 -5.05
C SER A 180 32.16 22.07 -5.86
N LYS A 181 32.17 23.34 -5.45
CA LYS A 181 32.90 24.41 -6.13
C LYS A 181 33.97 24.99 -5.18
N THR A 182 35.20 25.04 -5.68
CA THR A 182 36.32 25.73 -5.01
C THR A 182 36.65 26.99 -5.78
N THR A 183 36.76 28.17 -5.10
CA THR A 183 37.08 29.43 -5.72
C THR A 183 38.33 29.98 -5.06
N LEU A 184 39.35 30.40 -5.86
CA LEU A 184 40.63 30.90 -5.41
C LEU A 184 41.37 29.98 -4.41
N GLY A 185 41.23 28.67 -4.56
CA GLY A 185 41.83 27.70 -3.63
C GLY A 185 41.15 27.61 -2.26
N LEU A 186 40.09 28.40 -2.02
CA LEU A 186 39.27 28.36 -0.81
C LEU A 186 38.02 27.54 -1.08
N GLY A 187 37.86 26.46 -0.37
CA GLY A 187 36.75 25.49 -0.49
C GLY A 187 37.25 24.12 -0.13
N GLY A 188 36.36 23.28 0.43
CA GLY A 188 36.73 21.91 0.80
C GLY A 188 36.94 21.05 -0.44
N THR A 189 38.06 20.35 -0.53
CA THR A 189 38.15 19.15 -1.39
C THR A 189 37.30 18.06 -0.77
N ALA A 190 36.01 18.04 -1.11
CA ALA A 190 35.14 17.00 -0.62
C ALA A 190 35.62 15.66 -1.18
N GLY A 191 35.86 14.69 -0.30
CA GLY A 191 35.97 13.29 -0.65
C GLY A 191 34.72 12.82 -1.39
N PHE A 192 34.68 11.54 -1.78
CA PHE A 192 33.47 10.99 -2.38
C PHE A 192 32.31 11.01 -1.35
N ASP A 193 31.16 11.55 -1.77
CA ASP A 193 29.95 11.56 -0.95
C ASP A 193 29.32 10.15 -0.96
N ALA A 194 29.50 9.40 0.14
CA ALA A 194 28.99 8.05 0.27
C ALA A 194 27.45 7.96 0.19
N THR A 195 26.76 9.07 0.53
CA THR A 195 25.27 9.11 0.51
C THR A 195 24.69 9.08 -0.91
N LEU A 196 25.52 9.34 -1.93
CA LEU A 196 25.07 9.28 -3.32
C LEU A 196 24.69 7.87 -3.74
N SER A 197 25.33 6.84 -3.18
CA SER A 197 24.99 5.44 -3.45
C SER A 197 23.55 5.14 -3.00
N ASP A 198 23.20 5.56 -1.79
CA ASP A 198 21.88 5.39 -1.19
C ASP A 198 20.82 6.13 -1.98
N LYS A 199 21.13 7.35 -2.40
CA LYS A 199 20.22 8.19 -3.19
C LYS A 199 19.96 7.59 -4.56
N ALA A 200 20.97 7.04 -5.23
CA ALA A 200 20.82 6.40 -6.54
C ALA A 200 19.98 5.11 -6.43
N ILE A 201 20.28 4.24 -5.47
CA ILE A 201 19.49 3.02 -5.21
C ILE A 201 18.05 3.38 -4.81
N SER A 202 17.89 4.39 -3.93
CA SER A 202 16.56 4.86 -3.51
C SER A 202 15.75 5.42 -4.67
N ALA A 203 16.37 6.13 -5.61
CA ALA A 203 15.71 6.66 -6.80
C ALA A 203 15.22 5.53 -7.73
N ALA A 204 16.03 4.49 -7.94
CA ALA A 204 15.62 3.30 -8.69
C ALA A 204 14.44 2.59 -8.00
N LEU A 205 14.56 2.32 -6.70
CA LEU A 205 13.51 1.64 -5.94
C LEU A 205 12.21 2.43 -5.88
N THR A 206 12.25 3.76 -5.86
CA THR A 206 11.04 4.61 -5.87
C THR A 206 10.18 4.36 -7.10
N GLN A 207 10.79 4.17 -8.26
CA GLN A 207 10.07 3.89 -9.52
C GLN A 207 9.42 2.50 -9.50
N LEU A 208 10.02 1.53 -8.81
CA LEU A 208 9.54 0.15 -8.75
C LEU A 208 8.43 -0.06 -7.72
N VAL A 209 8.47 0.68 -6.61
CA VAL A 209 7.55 0.46 -5.48
C VAL A 209 6.09 0.67 -5.87
N GLU A 210 5.78 1.69 -6.65
CA GLU A 210 4.41 1.96 -7.11
C GLU A 210 3.86 0.79 -7.95
N ASN A 211 4.68 0.29 -8.87
CA ASN A 211 4.29 -0.85 -9.71
C ASN A 211 4.11 -2.13 -8.88
N ILE A 212 4.98 -2.37 -7.89
CA ILE A 212 4.84 -3.49 -6.95
C ILE A 212 3.51 -3.39 -6.19
N ILE A 213 3.18 -2.22 -5.66
CA ILE A 213 1.92 -1.99 -4.95
C ILE A 213 0.73 -2.33 -5.85
N ASN A 214 0.69 -1.77 -7.06
CA ASN A 214 -0.38 -2.01 -8.01
C ASN A 214 -0.51 -3.50 -8.33
N LYS A 215 0.61 -4.20 -8.57
CA LYS A 215 0.60 -5.64 -8.87
C LYS A 215 0.14 -6.50 -7.70
N CYS A 216 0.48 -6.15 -6.47
CA CYS A 216 -0.03 -6.84 -5.29
C CYS A 216 -1.54 -6.62 -5.08
N MET A 217 -2.08 -5.48 -5.56
CA MET A 217 -3.50 -5.15 -5.43
C MET A 217 -4.35 -5.64 -6.63
N ASP A 218 -3.75 -6.11 -7.73
CA ASP A 218 -4.47 -6.62 -8.91
C ASP A 218 -5.38 -7.82 -8.59
N LYS A 219 -5.01 -8.64 -7.59
CA LYS A 219 -5.85 -9.74 -7.12
C LYS A 219 -6.68 -9.29 -5.91
N PRO A 220 -7.97 -9.61 -5.85
CA PRO A 220 -8.78 -9.33 -4.67
C PRO A 220 -8.20 -10.05 -3.45
N TRP A 221 -8.32 -9.42 -2.28
CA TRP A 221 -7.92 -10.04 -1.02
C TRP A 221 -8.72 -11.32 -0.77
N ARG A 222 -8.06 -12.34 -0.24
CA ARG A 222 -8.69 -13.58 0.19
C ARG A 222 -8.45 -13.83 1.67
N GLY A 223 -9.52 -14.22 2.37
CA GLY A 223 -9.49 -14.71 3.74
C GLY A 223 -10.20 -16.03 3.88
N TYR A 224 -10.25 -16.54 5.10
CA TYR A 224 -10.83 -17.86 5.38
C TYR A 224 -11.75 -17.80 6.60
N VAL A 225 -12.78 -18.61 6.60
CA VAL A 225 -13.55 -18.92 7.81
C VAL A 225 -12.75 -19.96 8.59
N LEU A 226 -12.45 -19.66 9.84
CA LEU A 226 -11.64 -20.52 10.70
C LEU A 226 -12.51 -21.52 11.48
N THR A 227 -13.64 -21.04 11.98
CA THR A 227 -14.62 -21.83 12.71
C THR A 227 -15.97 -21.11 12.78
N VAL A 228 -16.99 -21.79 13.27
CA VAL A 228 -18.26 -21.21 13.67
C VAL A 228 -18.45 -21.50 15.16
N ASP A 229 -18.61 -20.44 15.96
CA ASP A 229 -18.74 -20.51 17.41
C ASP A 229 -19.97 -19.72 17.84
N ASP A 230 -20.89 -20.35 18.59
CA ASP A 230 -22.16 -19.75 19.02
C ASP A 230 -22.93 -19.00 17.92
N GLY A 231 -22.91 -19.55 16.69
CA GLY A 231 -23.56 -18.94 15.52
C GLY A 231 -22.81 -17.76 14.91
N ASN A 232 -21.66 -17.36 15.46
CA ASN A 232 -20.75 -16.38 14.88
C ASN A 232 -19.71 -17.07 14.00
N TYR A 233 -19.47 -16.51 12.83
CA TYR A 233 -18.40 -16.93 11.94
C TYR A 233 -17.11 -16.24 12.37
N VAL A 234 -16.10 -17.02 12.71
CA VAL A 234 -14.76 -16.52 13.03
C VAL A 234 -13.92 -16.52 11.77
N ILE A 235 -13.46 -15.37 11.32
CA ILE A 235 -12.68 -15.21 10.10
C ILE A 235 -11.24 -14.81 10.39
N SER A 236 -10.32 -15.15 9.50
CA SER A 236 -8.92 -14.78 9.60
C SER A 236 -8.70 -13.30 9.31
N GLY A 237 -7.82 -12.65 10.11
CA GLY A 237 -7.44 -11.25 9.96
C GLY A 237 -8.29 -10.30 10.80
N GLY A 238 -7.80 -9.07 10.95
CA GLY A 238 -8.40 -8.06 11.80
C GLY A 238 -7.95 -6.63 11.48
N ALA A 239 -7.87 -5.81 12.52
CA ALA A 239 -7.63 -4.36 12.40
C ALA A 239 -6.30 -4.01 11.75
N THR A 240 -5.22 -4.75 12.01
CA THR A 240 -3.90 -4.50 11.40
C THR A 240 -3.94 -4.70 9.89
N GLN A 241 -4.76 -5.65 9.41
CA GLN A 241 -4.97 -5.92 7.99
C GLN A 241 -5.92 -4.91 7.34
N GLY A 242 -6.67 -4.16 8.14
CA GLY A 242 -7.63 -3.16 7.66
C GLY A 242 -9.08 -3.62 7.75
N ILE A 243 -9.35 -4.82 8.30
CA ILE A 243 -10.69 -5.32 8.56
C ILE A 243 -11.25 -4.58 9.79
N THR A 244 -12.43 -4.02 9.66
CA THR A 244 -13.09 -3.26 10.73
C THR A 244 -14.54 -3.70 10.90
N PRO A 245 -15.17 -3.47 12.06
CA PRO A 245 -16.60 -3.68 12.20
C PRO A 245 -17.37 -2.98 11.08
N GLY A 246 -18.30 -3.70 10.45
CA GLY A 246 -19.03 -3.28 9.26
C GLY A 246 -18.37 -3.65 7.92
N SER A 247 -17.13 -4.17 7.90
CA SER A 247 -16.51 -4.70 6.69
C SER A 247 -17.33 -5.87 6.15
N LYS A 248 -17.49 -5.93 4.82
CA LYS A 248 -18.28 -6.93 4.13
C LYS A 248 -17.44 -7.72 3.14
N PHE A 249 -17.65 -9.02 3.08
CA PHE A 249 -16.95 -9.94 2.20
C PHE A 249 -17.94 -10.90 1.55
N GLY A 250 -17.73 -11.19 0.28
CA GLY A 250 -18.40 -12.33 -0.35
C GLY A 250 -17.82 -13.65 0.18
N LEU A 251 -18.69 -14.59 0.56
CA LEU A 251 -18.30 -15.97 0.85
C LEU A 251 -18.48 -16.82 -0.41
N PHE A 252 -17.42 -17.50 -0.80
CA PHE A 252 -17.37 -18.33 -2.01
C PHE A 252 -17.01 -19.77 -1.65
N LYS A 253 -17.69 -20.72 -2.27
CA LYS A 253 -17.26 -22.12 -2.27
C LYS A 253 -16.20 -22.31 -3.37
N LYS A 254 -15.08 -22.95 -3.05
CA LYS A 254 -14.00 -23.26 -3.99
C LYS A 254 -14.54 -24.01 -5.22
N GLY A 255 -14.01 -23.68 -6.38
CA GLY A 255 -14.33 -24.33 -7.62
C GLY A 255 -13.74 -25.74 -7.70
N LYS A 256 -14.20 -26.50 -8.69
CA LYS A 256 -13.65 -27.83 -8.96
C LYS A 256 -12.23 -27.71 -9.50
N MET A 257 -11.34 -28.55 -8.99
CA MET A 257 -9.99 -28.69 -9.54
C MET A 257 -10.06 -29.53 -10.83
N VAL A 258 -9.47 -28.99 -11.90
CA VAL A 258 -9.38 -29.67 -13.21
C VAL A 258 -7.93 -29.67 -13.69
N ASN A 259 -7.50 -30.76 -14.29
CA ASN A 259 -6.16 -30.86 -14.87
C ASN A 259 -6.17 -30.28 -16.28
N ASN A 260 -5.22 -29.38 -16.57
CA ASN A 260 -4.94 -28.93 -17.92
C ASN A 260 -4.11 -30.01 -18.63
N PRO A 261 -4.64 -30.68 -19.67
CA PRO A 261 -3.92 -31.76 -20.32
C PRO A 261 -2.69 -31.32 -21.12
N GLN A 262 -2.62 -30.03 -21.45
CA GLN A 262 -1.50 -29.45 -22.20
C GLN A 262 -0.29 -29.15 -21.31
N THR A 263 -0.52 -28.68 -20.09
CA THR A 263 0.55 -28.24 -19.18
C THR A 263 0.77 -29.18 -18.01
N GLY A 264 -0.15 -30.12 -17.77
CA GLY A 264 -0.20 -30.97 -16.57
C GLY A 264 -0.56 -30.22 -15.29
N ALA A 265 -0.77 -28.90 -15.37
CA ALA A 265 -1.12 -28.06 -14.21
C ALA A 265 -2.56 -28.30 -13.80
N THR A 266 -2.79 -28.34 -12.48
CA THR A 266 -4.14 -28.36 -11.90
C THR A 266 -4.65 -26.93 -11.78
N VAL A 267 -5.83 -26.65 -12.31
CA VAL A 267 -6.47 -25.33 -12.31
C VAL A 267 -7.76 -25.39 -11.49
N GLU A 268 -7.94 -24.45 -10.57
CA GLU A 268 -9.20 -24.26 -9.85
C GLU A 268 -10.18 -23.47 -10.73
N LEU A 269 -11.36 -24.03 -10.96
CA LEU A 269 -12.44 -23.29 -11.63
C LEU A 269 -12.96 -22.16 -10.74
N PRO A 270 -13.61 -21.13 -11.31
CA PRO A 270 -14.21 -20.07 -10.51
C PRO A 270 -15.12 -20.62 -9.41
N GLY A 271 -14.96 -20.07 -8.20
CA GLY A 271 -15.79 -20.44 -7.06
C GLY A 271 -17.23 -19.94 -7.21
N LYS A 272 -18.17 -20.64 -6.55
CA LYS A 272 -19.57 -20.22 -6.47
C LYS A 272 -19.75 -19.28 -5.29
N ARG A 273 -20.34 -18.08 -5.52
CA ARG A 273 -20.75 -17.18 -4.43
C ARG A 273 -21.88 -17.82 -3.63
N MET A 274 -21.72 -17.92 -2.32
CA MET A 274 -22.67 -18.53 -1.39
C MET A 274 -23.47 -17.47 -0.63
N GLY A 275 -22.87 -16.33 -0.33
CA GLY A 275 -23.50 -15.26 0.43
C GLY A 275 -22.51 -14.16 0.81
N GLN A 276 -22.84 -13.42 1.87
CA GLN A 276 -22.06 -12.29 2.39
C GLN A 276 -21.77 -12.49 3.88
N ILE A 277 -20.55 -12.16 4.28
CA ILE A 277 -20.14 -12.08 5.68
C ILE A 277 -19.98 -10.61 6.04
N THR A 278 -20.54 -10.19 7.18
CA THR A 278 -20.42 -8.85 7.76
C THR A 278 -19.71 -8.94 9.11
N VAL A 279 -18.59 -8.22 9.25
CA VAL A 279 -17.78 -8.19 10.47
C VAL A 279 -18.49 -7.41 11.57
N ASN A 280 -18.56 -8.00 12.77
CA ASN A 280 -19.17 -7.40 13.95
C ASN A 280 -18.11 -6.81 14.90
N SER A 281 -17.01 -7.56 15.13
CA SER A 281 -15.93 -7.16 16.03
C SER A 281 -14.62 -7.84 15.67
N ASN A 282 -13.51 -7.26 16.11
CA ASN A 282 -12.17 -7.83 15.96
C ASN A 282 -11.60 -8.21 17.32
N TYR A 283 -10.72 -9.20 17.32
CA TYR A 283 -9.98 -9.67 18.49
C TYR A 283 -8.54 -10.00 18.10
N GLY A 284 -7.58 -9.77 19.03
CA GLY A 284 -6.15 -9.97 18.79
C GLY A 284 -5.43 -8.66 18.44
N ASP A 285 -4.13 -8.61 18.73
CA ASP A 285 -3.30 -7.40 18.63
C ASP A 285 -2.21 -7.49 17.57
N THR A 286 -1.98 -8.69 17.01
CA THR A 286 -0.94 -8.93 16.01
C THR A 286 -1.50 -9.64 14.78
N PRO A 287 -0.89 -9.48 13.62
CA PRO A 287 -1.36 -10.12 12.38
C PRO A 287 -1.48 -11.65 12.45
N GLU A 288 -0.78 -12.29 13.41
CA GLU A 288 -0.87 -13.74 13.64
C GLU A 288 -2.08 -14.14 14.47
N THR A 289 -2.45 -13.30 15.43
CA THR A 289 -3.49 -13.60 16.43
C THR A 289 -4.81 -12.94 16.11
N GLU A 290 -4.83 -12.00 15.16
CA GLU A 290 -6.04 -11.31 14.77
C GLU A 290 -7.05 -12.22 14.11
N ILE A 291 -8.27 -12.17 14.65
CA ILE A 291 -9.48 -12.77 14.10
C ILE A 291 -10.60 -11.74 14.12
N SER A 292 -11.61 -11.97 13.31
CA SER A 292 -12.83 -11.16 13.35
C SER A 292 -14.05 -12.06 13.52
N PHE A 293 -14.97 -11.61 14.39
CA PHE A 293 -16.26 -12.22 14.54
C PHE A 293 -17.25 -11.58 13.57
N ALA A 294 -18.05 -12.39 12.91
CA ALA A 294 -18.91 -11.94 11.82
C ALA A 294 -20.22 -12.70 11.76
N THR A 295 -21.21 -12.10 11.13
CA THR A 295 -22.47 -12.73 10.77
C THR A 295 -22.47 -13.10 9.29
N TYR A 296 -23.16 -14.19 8.96
CA TYR A 296 -23.29 -14.68 7.60
C TYR A 296 -24.75 -14.60 7.14
N GLU A 297 -24.94 -14.14 5.91
CA GLU A 297 -26.23 -14.15 5.22
C GLU A 297 -26.07 -14.78 3.84
N GLY A 298 -26.78 -15.87 3.58
CA GLY A 298 -26.70 -16.55 2.28
C GLY A 298 -27.21 -17.97 2.28
N GLU A 299 -26.78 -18.75 1.29
CA GLU A 299 -27.09 -20.17 1.16
C GLU A 299 -26.45 -20.97 2.30
N ALA A 300 -27.08 -22.09 2.69
CA ALA A 300 -26.49 -22.98 3.71
C ALA A 300 -25.10 -23.47 3.27
N ILE A 301 -24.14 -23.41 4.20
CA ILE A 301 -22.78 -23.89 4.01
C ILE A 301 -22.51 -25.11 4.89
N ASP A 302 -21.54 -25.92 4.46
CA ASP A 302 -21.07 -27.07 5.23
C ASP A 302 -20.05 -26.58 6.26
N ILE A 303 -20.48 -26.49 7.53
CA ILE A 303 -19.64 -25.98 8.64
C ILE A 303 -18.58 -26.99 9.08
N ASP A 304 -18.72 -28.25 8.73
CA ASP A 304 -17.73 -29.30 9.03
C ASP A 304 -16.56 -29.30 8.04
N HIS A 305 -16.72 -28.60 6.89
CA HIS A 305 -15.73 -28.49 5.82
C HIS A 305 -15.49 -27.04 5.41
N LEU A 306 -15.11 -26.20 6.37
CA LEU A 306 -14.87 -24.74 6.13
C LEU A 306 -13.69 -24.49 5.19
N GLU A 307 -12.76 -25.42 5.05
CA GLU A 307 -11.65 -25.34 4.09
C GLU A 307 -12.09 -25.31 2.63
N LEU A 308 -13.35 -25.66 2.34
CA LEU A 308 -13.95 -25.55 1.00
C LEU A 308 -14.37 -24.13 0.65
N TYR A 309 -14.29 -23.19 1.59
CA TYR A 309 -14.77 -21.83 1.41
C TYR A 309 -13.64 -20.82 1.55
N TYR A 310 -13.82 -19.65 0.95
CA TYR A 310 -12.95 -18.51 1.10
C TYR A 310 -13.75 -17.20 1.05
N LEU A 311 -13.19 -16.18 1.66
CA LEU A 311 -13.69 -14.81 1.63
C LEU A 311 -12.97 -14.02 0.55
N MET A 312 -13.67 -13.06 -0.06
CA MET A 312 -13.10 -12.15 -1.04
C MET A 312 -13.72 -10.76 -0.90
N GLU A 313 -12.93 -9.72 -1.12
CA GLU A 313 -13.42 -8.36 -1.31
C GLU A 313 -14.40 -8.32 -2.47
N GLU A 314 -15.52 -7.58 -2.30
CA GLU A 314 -16.52 -7.29 -3.34
C GLU A 314 -16.41 -5.84 -3.82
#